data_2ed753684dcb67529266ce488c711f8f
#
_entry.id   2ed753684dcb67529266ce488c711f8f
#
_cell.length_a   1.000
_cell.length_b   1.000
_cell.length_c   1.000
_cell.angle_alpha   90.00
_cell.angle_beta   90.00
_cell.angle_gamma   90.00
#
_symmetry.space_group_name_H-M   'P 1'
#
loop_
_entity.id
_entity.type
_entity.pdbx_description
1 polymer ?
#
loop_
_entity_poly.entity_id
_entity_poly.type
_entity_poly.pdbx_seq_one_letter_code
_entity_poly.pdbx_strand_id
1 'polypeptide(L)'
;LVKGEAGAGKTVLMSSLVDDLLNSEDISFIKDNNYINLIVNHNNQLSVYKEIERKLNWNSGSSLEVAMKPTQFLNALRKEKIKAGVVIVDEGHLLLTAKNQAYLGGNHLIDLLAQSKVVVLVYDDKQIMNKSQIWTDNTFFELEHEANLEGNLIELRNQMRIKANPETVNWIRRIIDDCEIKKLTKDKQYDIRIFDSPFELQKAIKLKNKDQKLGISRLVATYDWPYVEEKKKQDRPKWFVEIGDWKAPWNQQIKPEKKDAKLSWIEQPQTIDEIGSTFTVQGFDLNYAGVIIGPSVKYRNGKIMFDISESKNKGAVQNRKLENGEMKNFGEDLLKNELNVLLTRGVNGLYIYAVDEELQEALKEAIL
;
A
#
# COMPACT_ATOMS: atom_id res chain seq x y z
N LEU A 1 7.54 18.34 0.30
CA LEU A 1 7.62 16.88 0.34
C LEU A 1 7.29 16.39 1.75
N VAL A 2 6.41 15.42 1.88
CA VAL A 2 6.04 14.78 3.16
C VAL A 2 6.46 13.32 3.10
N LYS A 3 7.42 12.92 3.93
CA LYS A 3 7.90 11.55 4.03
C LYS A 3 7.38 10.91 5.32
N GLY A 4 6.87 9.71 5.23
CA GLY A 4 6.38 9.01 6.42
C GLY A 4 6.02 7.56 6.14
N GLU A 5 6.32 6.70 7.11
CA GLU A 5 6.01 5.28 7.02
C GLU A 5 4.50 5.00 7.09
N ALA A 6 4.12 3.74 6.84
CA ALA A 6 2.76 3.28 6.99
C ALA A 6 2.23 3.56 8.40
N GLY A 7 1.04 4.14 8.51
CA GLY A 7 0.42 4.47 9.80
C GLY A 7 0.85 5.79 10.44
N ALA A 8 1.63 6.63 9.74
CA ALA A 8 2.03 7.95 10.24
C ALA A 8 0.94 9.04 10.08
N GLY A 9 -0.31 8.68 9.73
CA GLY A 9 -1.42 9.64 9.62
C GLY A 9 -1.45 10.45 8.32
N LYS A 10 -0.69 10.06 7.30
CA LYS A 10 -0.56 10.76 6.01
C LYS A 10 -1.90 11.14 5.38
N THR A 11 -2.80 10.18 5.22
CA THR A 11 -4.11 10.37 4.57
C THR A 11 -5.00 11.36 5.32
N VAL A 12 -4.99 11.31 6.66
CA VAL A 12 -5.75 12.26 7.49
C VAL A 12 -5.19 13.67 7.32
N LEU A 13 -3.87 13.80 7.39
CA LEU A 13 -3.19 15.08 7.19
C LEU A 13 -3.50 15.68 5.82
N MET A 14 -3.50 14.86 4.76
CA MET A 14 -3.81 15.33 3.40
C MET A 14 -5.27 15.73 3.24
N SER A 15 -6.20 14.98 3.83
CA SER A 15 -7.63 15.37 3.80
C SER A 15 -7.87 16.69 4.51
N SER A 16 -7.25 16.90 5.68
CA SER A 16 -7.34 18.16 6.42
C SER A 16 -6.73 19.31 5.63
N LEU A 17 -5.55 19.11 5.04
CA LEU A 17 -4.90 20.13 4.21
C LEU A 17 -5.75 20.53 3.01
N VAL A 18 -6.39 19.57 2.33
CA VAL A 18 -7.29 19.87 1.20
C VAL A 18 -8.49 20.70 1.68
N ASP A 19 -9.12 20.29 2.78
CA ASP A 19 -10.27 20.99 3.34
C ASP A 19 -9.92 22.41 3.78
N ASP A 20 -8.81 22.60 4.48
CA ASP A 20 -8.29 23.89 4.91
C ASP A 20 -8.01 24.81 3.70
N LEU A 21 -7.37 24.27 2.66
CA LEU A 21 -7.05 25.03 1.45
C LEU A 21 -8.32 25.44 0.67
N LEU A 22 -9.31 24.56 0.58
CA LEU A 22 -10.57 24.87 -0.14
C LEU A 22 -11.43 25.90 0.59
N ASN A 23 -11.36 25.94 1.93
CA ASN A 23 -12.15 26.84 2.78
C ASN A 23 -11.41 28.11 3.20
N SER A 24 -10.11 28.26 2.87
CA SER A 24 -9.32 29.42 3.28
C SER A 24 -9.66 30.66 2.45
N GLU A 25 -9.93 31.77 3.15
CA GLU A 25 -10.11 33.10 2.51
C GLU A 25 -8.76 33.78 2.21
N ASP A 26 -7.67 33.36 2.86
CA ASP A 26 -6.38 34.05 2.82
C ASP A 26 -5.49 33.65 1.62
N ILE A 27 -5.90 32.65 0.82
CA ILE A 27 -5.09 32.18 -0.28
C ILE A 27 -5.40 32.98 -1.55
N SER A 28 -4.99 34.24 -1.55
CA SER A 28 -5.19 35.18 -2.67
C SER A 28 -4.59 34.69 -4.00
N PHE A 29 -3.49 33.91 -3.95
CA PHE A 29 -2.86 33.36 -5.15
C PHE A 29 -3.65 32.21 -5.79
N ILE A 30 -4.64 31.64 -5.09
CA ILE A 30 -5.53 30.58 -5.62
C ILE A 30 -6.75 31.20 -6.33
N LYS A 31 -7.12 32.46 -6.03
CA LYS A 31 -8.30 33.13 -6.60
C LYS A 31 -8.22 33.43 -8.12
N ASP A 32 -7.00 33.40 -8.68
CA ASP A 32 -6.78 33.66 -10.11
C ASP A 32 -6.73 32.38 -10.96
N ASN A 33 -7.82 31.63 -11.05
CA ASN A 33 -7.94 30.37 -11.82
C ASN A 33 -7.01 29.25 -11.37
N ASN A 34 -6.69 29.18 -10.08
CA ASN A 34 -5.80 28.18 -9.52
C ASN A 34 -6.61 27.12 -8.78
N TYR A 35 -6.66 25.93 -9.33
CA TYR A 35 -7.43 24.81 -8.81
C TYR A 35 -6.65 24.05 -7.73
N ILE A 36 -7.38 23.54 -6.73
CA ILE A 36 -6.85 22.62 -5.73
C ILE A 36 -7.31 21.23 -6.07
N ASN A 37 -6.39 20.31 -6.25
CA ASN A 37 -6.68 18.92 -6.59
C ASN A 37 -5.90 17.94 -5.72
N LEU A 38 -6.57 16.84 -5.38
CA LEU A 38 -6.00 15.70 -4.69
C LEU A 38 -5.79 14.56 -5.68
N ILE A 39 -4.58 14.09 -5.80
CA ILE A 39 -4.20 13.07 -6.78
C ILE A 39 -3.78 11.80 -6.05
N VAL A 40 -4.38 10.67 -6.42
CA VAL A 40 -4.02 9.36 -5.87
C VAL A 40 -4.09 8.27 -6.94
N ASN A 41 -3.03 7.48 -7.06
CA ASN A 41 -2.96 6.41 -8.07
C ASN A 41 -3.44 5.05 -7.53
N HIS A 42 -4.46 5.05 -6.68
CA HIS A 42 -5.04 3.84 -6.11
C HIS A 42 -6.58 3.89 -6.14
N ASN A 43 -7.24 2.84 -6.71
CA ASN A 43 -8.69 2.86 -6.93
C ASN A 43 -9.50 2.96 -5.64
N ASN A 44 -9.17 2.13 -4.65
CA ASN A 44 -9.94 2.06 -3.40
C ASN A 44 -9.79 3.37 -2.61
N GLN A 45 -8.58 3.91 -2.56
CA GLN A 45 -8.31 5.16 -1.85
C GLN A 45 -8.96 6.36 -2.56
N LEU A 46 -8.95 6.37 -3.90
CA LEU A 46 -9.69 7.37 -4.67
C LEU A 46 -11.19 7.33 -4.33
N SER A 47 -11.77 6.15 -4.14
CA SER A 47 -13.19 6.02 -3.75
C SER A 47 -13.45 6.62 -2.37
N VAL A 48 -12.53 6.46 -1.42
CA VAL A 48 -12.62 7.08 -0.08
C VAL A 48 -12.56 8.61 -0.20
N TYR A 49 -11.62 9.15 -0.97
CA TYR A 49 -11.51 10.60 -1.18
C TYR A 49 -12.74 11.18 -1.89
N LYS A 50 -13.30 10.47 -2.87
CA LYS A 50 -14.58 10.91 -3.52
C LYS A 50 -15.77 10.89 -2.57
N GLU A 51 -15.78 9.99 -1.60
CA GLU A 51 -16.80 10.01 -0.54
C GLU A 51 -16.61 11.19 0.40
N ILE A 52 -15.37 11.53 0.78
CA ILE A 52 -15.04 12.71 1.59
C ILE A 52 -15.42 13.98 0.80
N GLU A 53 -15.01 14.10 -0.46
CA GLU A 53 -15.36 15.20 -1.37
C GLU A 53 -16.87 15.45 -1.37
N ARG A 54 -17.66 14.39 -1.52
CA ARG A 54 -19.13 14.48 -1.50
C ARG A 54 -19.68 14.90 -0.14
N LYS A 55 -19.14 14.36 0.97
CA LYS A 55 -19.64 14.66 2.34
C LYS A 55 -19.30 16.06 2.79
N LEU A 56 -18.12 16.56 2.41
CA LEU A 56 -17.64 17.89 2.77
C LEU A 56 -17.98 18.96 1.69
N ASN A 57 -18.66 18.57 0.60
CA ASN A 57 -18.99 19.43 -0.54
C ASN A 57 -17.76 20.14 -1.11
N TRP A 58 -16.65 19.43 -1.24
CA TRP A 58 -15.44 20.00 -1.82
C TRP A 58 -15.69 20.46 -3.26
N ASN A 59 -15.18 21.65 -3.59
CA ASN A 59 -15.25 22.22 -4.91
C ASN A 59 -13.88 22.80 -5.28
N SER A 60 -13.27 22.27 -6.33
CA SER A 60 -11.95 22.72 -6.81
C SER A 60 -11.94 24.13 -7.38
N GLY A 61 -13.11 24.75 -7.58
CA GLY A 61 -13.24 26.02 -8.31
C GLY A 61 -13.16 25.86 -9.83
N SER A 62 -13.14 24.63 -10.33
CA SER A 62 -13.08 24.30 -11.77
C SER A 62 -14.15 23.30 -12.19
N SER A 63 -14.17 22.93 -13.48
CA SER A 63 -14.97 21.81 -14.00
C SER A 63 -14.44 20.43 -13.57
N LEU A 64 -13.26 20.36 -12.94
CA LEU A 64 -12.61 19.13 -12.52
C LEU A 64 -13.04 18.72 -11.11
N GLU A 65 -13.19 17.42 -10.88
CA GLU A 65 -13.32 16.86 -9.52
C GLU A 65 -12.08 17.19 -8.69
N VAL A 66 -12.23 17.32 -7.37
CA VAL A 66 -11.08 17.54 -6.47
C VAL A 66 -10.20 16.32 -6.44
N ALA A 67 -10.78 15.12 -6.22
CA ALA A 67 -10.03 13.87 -6.14
C ALA A 67 -9.98 13.14 -7.49
N MET A 68 -8.78 12.94 -8.04
CA MET A 68 -8.58 12.35 -9.37
C MET A 68 -7.38 11.40 -9.42
N LYS A 69 -7.34 10.56 -10.47
CA LYS A 69 -6.12 9.82 -10.84
C LYS A 69 -5.15 10.70 -11.61
N PRO A 70 -3.82 10.46 -11.46
CA PRO A 70 -2.80 11.32 -12.09
C PRO A 70 -2.93 11.40 -13.61
N THR A 71 -3.11 10.26 -14.30
CA THR A 71 -3.27 10.26 -15.77
C THR A 71 -4.52 11.04 -16.23
N GLN A 72 -5.64 10.85 -15.54
CA GLN A 72 -6.89 11.56 -15.87
C GLN A 72 -6.74 13.05 -15.66
N PHE A 73 -6.16 13.45 -14.54
CA PHE A 73 -5.90 14.84 -14.20
C PHE A 73 -4.98 15.53 -15.22
N LEU A 74 -3.82 14.95 -15.50
CA LEU A 74 -2.87 15.49 -16.49
C LEU A 74 -3.48 15.63 -17.88
N ASN A 75 -4.29 14.65 -18.30
CA ASN A 75 -5.00 14.74 -19.58
C ASN A 75 -6.07 15.85 -19.59
N ALA A 76 -6.77 16.05 -18.47
CA ALA A 76 -7.76 17.13 -18.35
C ALA A 76 -7.08 18.51 -18.41
N LEU A 77 -5.98 18.72 -17.68
CA LEU A 77 -5.21 19.98 -17.74
C LEU A 77 -4.73 20.31 -19.17
N ARG A 78 -4.22 19.30 -19.87
CA ARG A 78 -3.78 19.45 -21.27
C ARG A 78 -4.94 19.80 -22.22
N LYS A 79 -6.08 19.15 -22.05
CA LYS A 79 -7.30 19.39 -22.87
C LYS A 79 -7.84 20.81 -22.66
N GLU A 80 -7.92 21.25 -21.41
CA GLU A 80 -8.46 22.54 -21.03
C GLU A 80 -7.43 23.67 -21.18
N LYS A 81 -6.14 23.33 -21.42
CA LYS A 81 -5.01 24.29 -21.53
C LYS A 81 -4.85 25.15 -20.27
N ILE A 82 -5.05 24.56 -19.11
CA ILE A 82 -4.94 25.21 -17.80
C ILE A 82 -3.80 24.62 -16.99
N LYS A 83 -3.34 25.37 -16.00
CA LYS A 83 -2.39 24.88 -14.97
C LYS A 83 -3.10 24.81 -13.63
N ALA A 84 -2.71 23.84 -12.80
CA ALA A 84 -3.20 23.74 -11.44
C ALA A 84 -2.50 24.75 -10.51
N GLY A 85 -3.19 25.19 -9.46
CA GLY A 85 -2.59 25.98 -8.39
C GLY A 85 -1.84 25.09 -7.43
N VAL A 86 -2.57 24.30 -6.64
CA VAL A 86 -2.03 23.36 -5.66
C VAL A 86 -2.46 21.94 -6.01
N VAL A 87 -1.50 21.06 -6.11
CA VAL A 87 -1.72 19.61 -6.30
C VAL A 87 -1.20 18.88 -5.09
N ILE A 88 -2.07 18.16 -4.41
CA ILE A 88 -1.73 17.31 -3.29
C ILE A 88 -1.71 15.88 -3.81
N VAL A 89 -0.57 15.18 -3.69
CA VAL A 89 -0.40 13.81 -4.15
C VAL A 89 -0.29 12.91 -2.94
N ASP A 90 -1.31 12.11 -2.68
CA ASP A 90 -1.24 11.05 -1.68
C ASP A 90 -0.75 9.75 -2.30
N GLU A 91 -0.07 8.93 -1.51
CA GLU A 91 0.57 7.69 -1.96
C GLU A 91 1.48 7.91 -3.18
N GLY A 92 2.34 8.93 -3.13
CA GLY A 92 3.21 9.31 -4.24
C GLY A 92 4.13 8.20 -4.75
N HIS A 93 4.43 7.20 -3.93
CA HIS A 93 5.15 6.00 -4.33
C HIS A 93 4.38 5.12 -5.34
N LEU A 94 3.09 5.36 -5.56
CA LEU A 94 2.29 4.69 -6.58
C LEU A 94 2.30 5.42 -7.93
N LEU A 95 2.92 6.58 -8.02
CA LEU A 95 3.08 7.29 -9.28
C LEU A 95 3.94 6.49 -10.28
N LEU A 96 3.58 6.57 -11.55
CA LEU A 96 4.37 5.93 -12.61
C LEU A 96 5.59 6.79 -12.94
N THR A 97 6.75 6.16 -12.91
CA THR A 97 8.05 6.77 -13.23
C THR A 97 8.56 6.37 -14.63
N ALA A 98 7.73 5.68 -15.41
CA ALA A 98 8.03 5.27 -16.78
C ALA A 98 6.75 5.15 -17.60
N LYS A 99 6.89 5.24 -18.93
CA LYS A 99 5.80 5.00 -19.89
C LYS A 99 5.22 3.60 -19.74
N ASN A 100 3.92 3.50 -19.83
CA ASN A 100 3.21 2.23 -19.95
C ASN A 100 1.96 2.41 -20.83
N GLN A 101 1.15 1.33 -20.99
CA GLN A 101 -0.06 1.38 -21.83
C GLN A 101 -1.12 2.38 -21.31
N ALA A 102 -1.14 2.64 -20.01
CA ALA A 102 -2.11 3.55 -19.39
C ALA A 102 -1.63 5.01 -19.37
N TYR A 103 -0.31 5.25 -19.51
CA TYR A 103 0.30 6.56 -19.44
C TYR A 103 1.45 6.73 -20.43
N LEU A 104 1.27 7.61 -21.41
CA LEU A 104 2.25 7.88 -22.47
C LEU A 104 3.25 9.00 -22.11
N GLY A 105 3.05 9.72 -21.02
CA GLY A 105 4.02 10.65 -20.44
C GLY A 105 5.24 9.91 -19.89
N GLY A 106 6.29 10.64 -19.55
CA GLY A 106 7.53 10.03 -19.05
C GLY A 106 7.42 9.62 -17.58
N ASN A 107 6.96 10.56 -16.75
CA ASN A 107 6.93 10.43 -15.31
C ASN A 107 5.79 11.29 -14.74
N HIS A 108 4.91 10.69 -13.95
CA HIS A 108 3.75 11.39 -13.38
C HIS A 108 4.17 12.60 -12.53
N LEU A 109 5.19 12.46 -11.66
CA LEU A 109 5.59 13.56 -10.77
C LEU A 109 6.19 14.73 -11.56
N ILE A 110 7.06 14.44 -12.51
CA ILE A 110 7.67 15.48 -13.36
C ILE A 110 6.58 16.22 -14.16
N ASP A 111 5.62 15.49 -14.72
CA ASP A 111 4.51 16.11 -15.44
C ASP A 111 3.59 16.92 -14.52
N LEU A 112 3.36 16.49 -13.26
CA LEU A 112 2.61 17.25 -12.27
C LEU A 112 3.35 18.55 -11.87
N LEU A 113 4.65 18.46 -11.62
CA LEU A 113 5.48 19.65 -11.32
C LEU A 113 5.45 20.68 -12.46
N ALA A 114 5.51 20.22 -13.71
CA ALA A 114 5.47 21.10 -14.87
C ALA A 114 4.08 21.78 -15.08
N GLN A 115 3.00 21.17 -14.59
CA GLN A 115 1.62 21.62 -14.80
C GLN A 115 0.99 22.29 -13.56
N SER A 116 1.73 22.43 -12.46
CA SER A 116 1.22 22.95 -11.19
C SER A 116 2.13 24.05 -10.64
N LYS A 117 1.58 24.98 -9.85
CA LYS A 117 2.40 25.99 -9.15
C LYS A 117 3.04 25.41 -7.89
N VAL A 118 2.29 24.59 -7.15
CA VAL A 118 2.72 23.92 -5.93
C VAL A 118 2.33 22.47 -5.98
N VAL A 119 3.25 21.58 -5.63
CA VAL A 119 3.00 20.15 -5.47
C VAL A 119 3.36 19.74 -4.05
N VAL A 120 2.39 19.24 -3.29
CA VAL A 120 2.60 18.58 -2.00
C VAL A 120 2.60 17.07 -2.24
N LEU A 121 3.76 16.44 -2.13
CA LEU A 121 3.94 15.02 -2.38
C LEU A 121 4.08 14.26 -1.06
N VAL A 122 3.20 13.30 -0.83
CA VAL A 122 3.31 12.35 0.29
C VAL A 122 3.88 11.03 -0.20
N TYR A 123 4.96 10.58 0.41
CA TYR A 123 5.77 9.48 -0.11
C TYR A 123 6.21 8.49 0.97
N ASP A 124 6.22 7.20 0.61
CA ASP A 124 6.75 6.09 1.41
C ASP A 124 7.43 5.07 0.49
N ASP A 125 8.75 5.09 0.41
CA ASP A 125 9.54 4.22 -0.47
C ASP A 125 9.42 2.73 -0.12
N LYS A 126 9.12 2.43 1.15
CA LYS A 126 8.91 1.06 1.64
C LYS A 126 7.56 0.44 1.23
N GLN A 127 6.74 1.16 0.46
CA GLN A 127 5.47 0.69 -0.08
C GLN A 127 5.44 0.60 -1.62
N ILE A 128 6.56 0.77 -2.29
CA ILE A 128 6.70 0.50 -3.72
C ILE A 128 6.63 -1.01 -3.95
N MET A 129 5.70 -1.46 -4.78
CA MET A 129 5.50 -2.90 -5.09
C MET A 129 5.56 -3.22 -6.58
N ASN A 130 5.87 -2.24 -7.42
CA ASN A 130 5.92 -2.44 -8.87
C ASN A 130 7.15 -1.74 -9.47
N LYS A 131 7.85 -2.43 -10.36
CA LYS A 131 9.02 -1.89 -11.05
C LYS A 131 8.77 -0.57 -11.80
N SER A 132 7.55 -0.30 -12.24
CA SER A 132 7.19 0.95 -12.93
C SER A 132 7.03 2.15 -11.99
N GLN A 133 7.12 1.94 -10.68
CA GLN A 133 7.03 2.96 -9.63
C GLN A 133 8.39 3.31 -9.03
N ILE A 134 9.44 2.54 -9.34
CA ILE A 134 10.80 2.76 -8.82
C ILE A 134 11.44 3.94 -9.55
N TRP A 135 12.11 4.80 -8.83
CA TRP A 135 13.00 5.81 -9.38
C TRP A 135 14.35 5.16 -9.73
N THR A 136 14.73 5.24 -10.98
CA THR A 136 15.93 4.58 -11.53
C THR A 136 17.07 5.53 -11.80
N ASP A 137 16.79 6.81 -11.70
CA ASP A 137 17.75 7.92 -11.78
C ASP A 137 17.86 8.65 -10.44
N ASN A 138 18.70 9.64 -10.38
CA ASN A 138 18.89 10.45 -9.18
C ASN A 138 17.80 11.53 -8.99
N THR A 139 16.86 11.67 -9.91
CA THR A 139 15.91 12.80 -9.95
C THR A 139 15.11 12.91 -8.64
N PHE A 140 14.61 11.78 -8.11
CA PHE A 140 13.86 11.84 -6.85
C PHE A 140 14.76 12.19 -5.67
N PHE A 141 15.98 11.66 -5.63
CA PHE A 141 16.95 11.98 -4.61
C PHE A 141 17.32 13.46 -4.65
N GLU A 142 17.49 14.03 -5.83
CA GLU A 142 17.77 15.47 -6.02
C GLU A 142 16.59 16.32 -5.54
N LEU A 143 15.34 15.95 -5.89
CA LEU A 143 14.14 16.62 -5.39
C LEU A 143 14.00 16.54 -3.87
N GLU A 144 14.27 15.38 -3.27
CA GLU A 144 14.26 15.22 -1.79
C GLU A 144 15.36 16.07 -1.14
N HIS A 145 16.55 16.09 -1.74
CA HIS A 145 17.67 16.89 -1.26
C HIS A 145 17.38 18.41 -1.33
N GLU A 146 16.87 18.90 -2.46
CA GLU A 146 16.42 20.28 -2.61
C GLU A 146 15.32 20.63 -1.60
N ALA A 147 14.28 19.79 -1.46
CA ALA A 147 13.22 20.01 -0.50
C ALA A 147 13.76 20.12 0.93
N ASN A 148 14.77 19.30 1.29
CA ASN A 148 15.40 19.35 2.59
C ASN A 148 16.22 20.66 2.80
N LEU A 149 16.99 21.07 1.80
CA LEU A 149 17.78 22.32 1.86
C LEU A 149 16.91 23.56 1.99
N GLU A 150 15.73 23.56 1.36
CA GLU A 150 14.78 24.67 1.41
C GLU A 150 13.84 24.63 2.61
N GLY A 151 13.95 23.63 3.50
CA GLY A 151 13.06 23.45 4.64
C GLY A 151 11.66 22.95 4.25
N ASN A 152 11.49 22.43 3.06
CA ASN A 152 10.23 21.93 2.48
C ASN A 152 10.07 20.41 2.65
N LEU A 153 10.96 19.73 3.38
CA LEU A 153 10.85 18.31 3.74
C LEU A 153 10.26 18.17 5.14
N ILE A 154 9.09 17.52 5.23
CA ILE A 154 8.43 17.17 6.49
C ILE A 154 8.54 15.68 6.68
N GLU A 155 9.11 15.23 7.80
CA GLU A 155 9.18 13.81 8.17
C GLU A 155 8.15 13.49 9.26
N LEU A 156 7.24 12.58 8.94
CA LEU A 156 6.27 12.01 9.89
C LEU A 156 6.88 10.74 10.50
N ARG A 157 7.45 10.87 11.70
CA ARG A 157 8.21 9.79 12.37
C ARG A 157 7.37 8.89 13.26
N ASN A 158 6.17 9.32 13.66
CA ASN A 158 5.34 8.58 14.61
C ASN A 158 4.44 7.58 13.88
N GLN A 159 4.72 6.31 14.07
CA GLN A 159 3.82 5.23 13.68
C GLN A 159 2.65 5.16 14.69
N MET A 160 1.39 5.34 14.22
CA MET A 160 0.18 5.37 15.05
C MET A 160 -0.78 4.20 14.75
N ARG A 161 -0.48 3.37 13.76
CA ARG A 161 -1.35 2.24 13.36
C ARG A 161 -1.22 1.08 14.33
N ILE A 162 0.00 0.59 14.56
CA ILE A 162 0.28 -0.59 15.38
C ILE A 162 0.21 -0.19 16.85
N LYS A 163 -0.81 -0.65 17.57
CA LYS A 163 -1.03 -0.36 18.99
C LYS A 163 -0.19 -1.31 19.85
N ALA A 164 1.11 -1.23 19.71
CA ALA A 164 2.07 -2.10 20.38
C ALA A 164 3.11 -1.28 21.14
N ASN A 165 3.82 -1.95 22.06
CA ASN A 165 5.01 -1.38 22.69
C ASN A 165 6.11 -1.12 21.64
N PRO A 166 7.02 -0.14 21.86
CA PRO A 166 8.12 0.15 20.96
C PRO A 166 8.99 -1.06 20.62
N GLU A 167 9.19 -1.98 21.56
CA GLU A 167 9.95 -3.23 21.34
C GLU A 167 9.29 -4.12 20.27
N THR A 168 7.97 -4.25 20.31
CA THR A 168 7.20 -5.03 19.35
C THR A 168 7.23 -4.38 17.96
N VAL A 169 7.07 -3.06 17.89
CA VAL A 169 7.20 -2.33 16.63
C VAL A 169 8.61 -2.51 16.06
N ASN A 170 9.64 -2.37 16.89
CA ASN A 170 11.04 -2.57 16.48
C ASN A 170 11.31 -4.02 16.04
N TRP A 171 10.66 -5.01 16.66
CA TRP A 171 10.78 -6.41 16.23
C TRP A 171 10.23 -6.61 14.82
N ILE A 172 9.04 -6.07 14.52
CA ILE A 172 8.47 -6.11 13.17
C ILE A 172 9.39 -5.38 12.19
N ARG A 173 9.91 -4.22 12.57
CA ARG A 173 10.85 -3.44 11.73
C ARG A 173 12.13 -4.20 11.44
N ARG A 174 12.71 -4.91 12.41
CA ARG A 174 13.93 -5.71 12.20
C ARG A 174 13.72 -6.85 11.22
N ILE A 175 12.58 -7.53 11.28
CA ILE A 175 12.21 -8.55 10.29
C ILE A 175 12.25 -7.96 8.88
N ILE A 176 11.72 -6.74 8.72
CA ILE A 176 11.60 -6.08 7.43
C ILE A 176 12.91 -5.39 7.03
N ASP A 177 13.44 -4.51 7.86
CA ASP A 177 14.55 -3.63 7.48
C ASP A 177 15.92 -4.36 7.53
N ASP A 178 16.15 -5.13 8.60
CA ASP A 178 17.43 -5.80 8.86
C ASP A 178 17.45 -7.26 8.36
N CYS A 179 16.29 -7.81 7.95
CA CYS A 179 16.10 -9.21 7.58
C CYS A 179 16.52 -10.17 8.73
N GLU A 180 16.32 -9.77 9.99
CA GLU A 180 16.70 -10.52 11.18
C GLU A 180 15.50 -10.82 12.07
N ILE A 181 15.48 -12.03 12.64
CA ILE A 181 14.52 -12.46 13.65
C ILE A 181 15.23 -12.49 15.00
N LYS A 182 14.75 -11.70 15.96
CA LYS A 182 15.27 -11.65 17.33
C LYS A 182 14.20 -12.13 18.31
N LYS A 183 14.57 -12.47 19.54
CA LYS A 183 13.58 -12.77 20.59
C LYS A 183 12.69 -11.58 20.86
N LEU A 184 11.40 -11.86 21.01
CA LEU A 184 10.36 -10.88 21.32
C LEU A 184 9.83 -11.12 22.74
N THR A 185 9.86 -10.08 23.56
CA THR A 185 9.15 -10.10 24.85
C THR A 185 7.65 -9.95 24.61
N LYS A 186 6.85 -10.76 25.27
CA LYS A 186 5.38 -10.74 25.13
C LYS A 186 4.81 -9.34 25.36
N ASP A 187 4.14 -8.80 24.36
CA ASP A 187 3.40 -7.55 24.46
C ASP A 187 2.02 -7.80 25.09
N LYS A 188 1.60 -6.91 26.02
CA LYS A 188 0.26 -6.98 26.64
C LYS A 188 -0.80 -6.26 25.81
N GLN A 189 -0.40 -5.38 24.90
CA GLN A 189 -1.29 -4.53 24.11
C GLN A 189 -1.48 -5.02 22.68
N TYR A 190 -0.52 -5.81 22.18
CA TYR A 190 -0.51 -6.30 20.81
C TYR A 190 -0.35 -7.82 20.76
N ASP A 191 -1.28 -8.50 20.11
CA ASP A 191 -1.35 -9.96 20.08
C ASP A 191 -0.57 -10.50 18.84
N ILE A 192 0.66 -11.00 19.07
CA ILE A 192 1.44 -11.71 18.03
C ILE A 192 1.36 -13.20 18.26
N ARG A 193 1.05 -13.96 17.21
CA ARG A 193 1.02 -15.43 17.24
C ARG A 193 1.58 -16.02 15.96
N ILE A 194 2.35 -17.11 16.11
CA ILE A 194 2.79 -17.94 15.00
C ILE A 194 1.99 -19.24 15.07
N PHE A 195 1.32 -19.60 13.98
CA PHE A 195 0.40 -20.76 13.92
C PHE A 195 1.08 -21.94 13.26
N ASP A 196 0.74 -23.16 13.70
CA ASP A 196 1.32 -24.40 13.17
C ASP A 196 0.74 -24.79 11.80
N SER A 197 -0.40 -24.23 11.45
CA SER A 197 -1.04 -24.50 10.16
C SER A 197 -1.83 -23.30 9.63
N PRO A 198 -1.98 -23.18 8.29
CA PRO A 198 -2.81 -22.15 7.69
C PRO A 198 -4.29 -22.30 8.05
N PHE A 199 -4.75 -23.53 8.35
CA PHE A 199 -6.11 -23.80 8.81
C PHE A 199 -6.38 -23.17 10.17
N GLU A 200 -5.48 -23.33 11.14
CA GLU A 200 -5.61 -22.74 12.47
C GLU A 200 -5.53 -21.21 12.43
N LEU A 201 -4.62 -20.68 11.61
CA LEU A 201 -4.53 -19.24 11.35
C LEU A 201 -5.85 -18.70 10.79
N GLN A 202 -6.42 -19.34 9.77
CA GLN A 202 -7.69 -18.93 9.18
C GLN A 202 -8.83 -18.96 10.21
N LYS A 203 -8.91 -20.01 11.01
CA LYS A 203 -9.90 -20.14 12.09
C LYS A 203 -9.77 -19.01 13.11
N ALA A 204 -8.54 -18.67 13.50
CA ALA A 204 -8.28 -17.59 14.45
C ALA A 204 -8.68 -16.22 13.89
N ILE A 205 -8.36 -15.91 12.63
CA ILE A 205 -8.77 -14.67 11.98
C ILE A 205 -10.29 -14.58 11.83
N LYS A 206 -10.96 -15.66 11.45
CA LYS A 206 -12.44 -15.72 11.42
C LYS A 206 -13.05 -15.41 12.79
N LEU A 207 -12.44 -15.92 13.86
CA LEU A 207 -12.89 -15.63 15.23
C LEU A 207 -12.71 -14.15 15.57
N LYS A 208 -11.56 -13.54 15.24
CA LYS A 208 -11.29 -12.12 15.48
C LYS A 208 -12.22 -11.20 14.66
N ASN A 209 -12.65 -11.63 13.49
CA ASN A 209 -13.57 -10.87 12.64
C ASN A 209 -15.06 -10.92 13.10
N LYS A 210 -15.42 -11.77 14.08
CA LYS A 210 -16.83 -11.85 14.58
C LYS A 210 -17.26 -10.55 15.24
N ASP A 211 -16.36 -9.88 15.96
CA ASP A 211 -16.62 -8.58 16.55
C ASP A 211 -16.15 -7.45 15.64
N GLN A 212 -16.98 -7.12 14.67
CA GLN A 212 -16.71 -6.04 13.71
C GLN A 212 -16.71 -4.64 14.35
N LYS A 213 -17.21 -4.46 15.57
CA LYS A 213 -17.12 -3.18 16.27
C LYS A 213 -15.67 -2.83 16.63
N LEU A 214 -14.81 -3.83 16.78
CA LEU A 214 -13.37 -3.66 17.00
C LEU A 214 -12.58 -3.47 15.69
N GLY A 215 -13.23 -3.55 14.53
CA GLY A 215 -12.62 -3.44 13.21
C GLY A 215 -12.56 -4.77 12.45
N ILE A 216 -12.18 -4.66 11.18
CA ILE A 216 -12.17 -5.79 10.23
C ILE A 216 -10.86 -6.57 10.35
N SER A 217 -10.95 -7.91 10.38
CA SER A 217 -9.80 -8.80 10.36
C SER A 217 -9.82 -9.66 9.10
N ARG A 218 -8.68 -9.81 8.42
CA ARG A 218 -8.57 -10.57 7.17
C ARG A 218 -7.29 -11.40 7.13
N LEU A 219 -7.35 -12.48 6.35
CA LEU A 219 -6.21 -13.30 6.01
C LEU A 219 -5.65 -12.82 4.66
N VAL A 220 -4.34 -12.60 4.63
CA VAL A 220 -3.61 -12.12 3.44
C VAL A 220 -2.36 -12.96 3.24
N ALA A 221 -1.81 -12.97 2.02
CA ALA A 221 -0.59 -13.70 1.72
C ALA A 221 0.33 -12.89 0.79
N THR A 222 1.63 -13.26 0.79
CA THR A 222 2.58 -12.83 -0.24
C THR A 222 2.10 -13.28 -1.62
N TYR A 223 2.50 -12.58 -2.67
CA TYR A 223 1.99 -12.84 -4.03
C TYR A 223 2.72 -14.02 -4.71
N ASP A 224 2.67 -15.20 -4.07
CA ASP A 224 3.42 -16.39 -4.49
C ASP A 224 2.55 -17.44 -5.20
N TRP A 225 1.25 -17.23 -5.25
CA TRP A 225 0.32 -18.09 -5.96
C TRP A 225 -0.15 -17.47 -7.27
N PRO A 226 -0.37 -18.28 -8.31
CA PRO A 226 -0.83 -17.79 -9.59
C PRO A 226 -2.15 -17.01 -9.49
N TYR A 227 -2.24 -15.92 -10.23
CA TYR A 227 -3.45 -15.15 -10.38
C TYR A 227 -3.49 -14.42 -11.73
N VAL A 228 -4.64 -14.45 -12.37
CA VAL A 228 -4.93 -13.62 -13.54
C VAL A 228 -6.27 -12.93 -13.29
N GLU A 229 -6.28 -11.62 -13.39
CA GLU A 229 -7.50 -10.83 -13.27
C GLU A 229 -8.45 -11.14 -14.43
N GLU A 230 -9.67 -11.53 -14.13
CA GLU A 230 -10.70 -11.81 -15.12
C GLU A 230 -11.71 -10.65 -15.19
N LYS A 231 -12.07 -10.23 -16.40
CA LYS A 231 -13.06 -9.16 -16.63
C LYS A 231 -14.45 -9.49 -16.05
N LYS A 232 -14.79 -10.79 -15.93
CA LYS A 232 -16.02 -11.27 -15.29
C LYS A 232 -15.65 -12.33 -14.26
N LYS A 233 -16.05 -12.10 -13.02
CA LYS A 233 -15.91 -13.11 -11.96
C LYS A 233 -16.80 -14.31 -12.30
N GLN A 234 -16.20 -15.51 -12.19
CA GLN A 234 -16.91 -16.76 -12.37
C GLN A 234 -17.73 -17.12 -11.12
N ASP A 235 -18.70 -18.03 -11.25
CA ASP A 235 -19.52 -18.48 -10.11
C ASP A 235 -18.72 -19.35 -9.13
N ARG A 236 -17.56 -19.87 -9.55
CA ARG A 236 -16.64 -20.67 -8.71
C ARG A 236 -15.25 -20.07 -8.75
N PRO A 237 -14.55 -20.05 -7.59
CA PRO A 237 -13.15 -19.65 -7.54
C PRO A 237 -12.27 -20.51 -8.45
N LYS A 238 -11.30 -19.88 -9.11
CA LYS A 238 -10.34 -20.51 -10.02
C LYS A 238 -8.92 -20.49 -9.48
N TRP A 239 -8.61 -19.46 -8.69
CA TRP A 239 -7.31 -19.24 -8.12
C TRP A 239 -7.35 -19.47 -6.61
N PHE A 240 -6.34 -20.16 -6.10
CA PHE A 240 -6.26 -20.56 -4.70
C PHE A 240 -4.86 -20.35 -4.15
N VAL A 241 -4.77 -20.07 -2.84
CA VAL A 241 -3.59 -20.37 -2.03
C VAL A 241 -3.69 -21.83 -1.65
N GLU A 242 -2.68 -22.62 -1.97
CA GLU A 242 -2.61 -24.07 -1.70
C GLU A 242 -1.35 -24.38 -0.90
N ILE A 243 -1.52 -25.04 0.27
CA ILE A 243 -0.44 -25.41 1.19
C ILE A 243 -0.77 -26.79 1.76
N GLY A 244 -0.06 -27.83 1.30
CA GLY A 244 -0.42 -29.22 1.61
C GLY A 244 -1.86 -29.50 1.21
N ASP A 245 -2.64 -30.05 2.14
CA ASP A 245 -4.07 -30.36 1.93
C ASP A 245 -5.00 -29.17 2.13
N TRP A 246 -4.50 -28.04 2.64
CA TRP A 246 -5.30 -26.85 2.84
C TRP A 246 -5.30 -25.96 1.60
N LYS A 247 -6.49 -25.44 1.27
CA LYS A 247 -6.63 -24.45 0.22
C LYS A 247 -7.75 -23.45 0.49
N ALA A 248 -7.57 -22.21 0.02
CA ALA A 248 -8.58 -21.15 0.08
C ALA A 248 -8.56 -20.28 -1.18
N PRO A 249 -9.72 -19.70 -1.59
CA PRO A 249 -9.79 -18.79 -2.72
C PRO A 249 -8.78 -17.64 -2.59
N TRP A 250 -8.13 -17.28 -3.70
CA TRP A 250 -7.04 -16.32 -3.74
C TRP A 250 -7.39 -15.08 -4.56
N ASN A 251 -7.32 -13.92 -3.91
CA ASN A 251 -7.28 -12.62 -4.58
C ASN A 251 -8.56 -12.27 -5.38
N GLN A 252 -9.65 -11.91 -4.69
CA GLN A 252 -10.93 -11.44 -5.26
C GLN A 252 -11.70 -12.47 -6.09
N GLN A 253 -11.70 -13.76 -5.70
CA GLN A 253 -12.41 -14.80 -6.42
C GLN A 253 -13.88 -14.91 -6.05
N ILE A 254 -14.23 -14.58 -4.80
CA ILE A 254 -15.61 -14.72 -4.32
C ILE A 254 -16.40 -13.47 -4.71
N LYS A 255 -17.53 -13.69 -5.42
CA LYS A 255 -18.38 -12.60 -5.89
C LYS A 255 -19.13 -11.95 -4.72
N PRO A 256 -19.09 -10.62 -4.57
CA PRO A 256 -19.88 -9.92 -3.56
C PRO A 256 -21.38 -9.94 -3.90
N GLU A 257 -22.22 -9.77 -2.89
CA GLU A 257 -23.62 -9.43 -3.10
C GLU A 257 -23.74 -8.06 -3.81
N LYS A 258 -24.83 -7.83 -4.54
CA LYS A 258 -25.02 -6.58 -5.30
C LYS A 258 -24.91 -5.33 -4.44
N LYS A 259 -25.42 -5.38 -3.21
CA LYS A 259 -25.38 -4.26 -2.26
C LYS A 259 -23.94 -3.91 -1.82
N ASP A 260 -23.05 -4.92 -1.78
CA ASP A 260 -21.68 -4.82 -1.26
C ASP A 260 -20.64 -4.64 -2.38
N ALA A 261 -21.07 -4.66 -3.64
CA ALA A 261 -20.18 -4.63 -4.81
C ALA A 261 -19.33 -3.35 -4.95
N LYS A 262 -19.74 -2.26 -4.29
CA LYS A 262 -19.01 -0.98 -4.28
C LYS A 262 -18.06 -0.84 -3.09
N LEU A 263 -18.16 -1.73 -2.10
CA LEU A 263 -17.27 -1.73 -0.94
C LEU A 263 -15.87 -2.17 -1.35
N SER A 264 -14.87 -1.71 -0.59
CA SER A 264 -13.50 -2.21 -0.74
C SER A 264 -13.42 -3.70 -0.41
N TRP A 265 -12.37 -4.39 -0.87
CA TRP A 265 -12.22 -5.83 -0.65
C TRP A 265 -12.31 -6.20 0.84
N ILE A 266 -11.68 -5.43 1.73
CA ILE A 266 -11.69 -5.71 3.16
C ILE A 266 -13.09 -5.58 3.80
N GLU A 267 -13.93 -4.66 3.27
CA GLU A 267 -15.27 -4.38 3.79
C GLU A 267 -16.32 -5.38 3.30
N GLN A 268 -16.07 -6.07 2.19
CA GLN A 268 -16.98 -7.06 1.66
C GLN A 268 -17.07 -8.28 2.58
N PRO A 269 -18.27 -8.68 3.06
CA PRO A 269 -18.42 -9.75 4.07
C PRO A 269 -17.85 -11.11 3.64
N GLN A 270 -18.00 -11.48 2.36
CA GLN A 270 -17.58 -12.80 1.85
C GLN A 270 -16.05 -12.96 1.80
N THR A 271 -15.28 -11.87 1.84
CA THR A 271 -13.82 -11.93 1.77
C THR A 271 -13.16 -12.51 3.02
N ILE A 272 -13.93 -12.77 4.09
CA ILE A 272 -13.47 -13.54 5.24
C ILE A 272 -13.15 -15.01 4.89
N ASP A 273 -13.70 -15.53 3.81
CA ASP A 273 -13.46 -16.88 3.29
C ASP A 273 -12.41 -16.90 2.16
N GLU A 274 -11.81 -15.76 1.88
CA GLU A 274 -10.85 -15.53 0.82
C GLU A 274 -9.52 -15.01 1.36
N ILE A 275 -8.43 -15.31 0.66
CA ILE A 275 -7.11 -14.78 0.98
C ILE A 275 -6.86 -13.54 0.12
N GLY A 276 -6.54 -12.42 0.76
CA GLY A 276 -6.16 -11.20 0.07
C GLY A 276 -4.67 -11.15 -0.26
N SER A 277 -4.32 -10.29 -1.22
CA SER A 277 -2.93 -9.94 -1.53
C SER A 277 -2.57 -8.56 -0.96
N THR A 278 -1.32 -8.17 -1.05
CA THR A 278 -0.85 -6.80 -0.78
C THR A 278 -1.71 -5.74 -1.47
N PHE A 279 -2.09 -5.98 -2.73
CA PHE A 279 -2.90 -5.04 -3.51
C PHE A 279 -4.34 -4.87 -3.00
N THR A 280 -4.87 -5.86 -2.28
CA THR A 280 -6.22 -5.79 -1.73
C THR A 280 -6.28 -5.05 -0.39
N VAL A 281 -5.15 -4.95 0.32
CA VAL A 281 -5.06 -4.35 1.67
C VAL A 281 -4.22 -3.07 1.73
N GLN A 282 -3.54 -2.71 0.64
CA GLN A 282 -2.78 -1.47 0.59
C GLN A 282 -3.72 -0.27 0.80
N GLY A 283 -3.34 0.65 1.68
CA GLY A 283 -4.15 1.81 2.04
C GLY A 283 -5.18 1.56 3.15
N PHE A 284 -5.38 0.31 3.61
CA PHE A 284 -6.33 -0.03 4.66
C PHE A 284 -5.66 -0.59 5.92
N ASP A 285 -6.35 -0.46 7.04
CA ASP A 285 -5.96 -1.03 8.32
C ASP A 285 -6.83 -2.27 8.63
N LEU A 286 -6.21 -3.25 9.27
CA LEU A 286 -6.91 -4.43 9.78
C LEU A 286 -6.86 -4.44 11.31
N ASN A 287 -7.94 -4.84 11.95
CA ASN A 287 -7.92 -5.06 13.41
C ASN A 287 -6.88 -6.14 13.76
N TYR A 288 -7.00 -7.31 13.16
CA TYR A 288 -5.99 -8.37 13.16
C TYR A 288 -5.61 -8.71 11.72
N ALA A 289 -4.33 -8.68 11.43
CA ALA A 289 -3.78 -9.17 10.17
C ALA A 289 -3.34 -10.62 10.33
N GLY A 290 -3.97 -11.54 9.59
CA GLY A 290 -3.44 -12.89 9.39
C GLY A 290 -2.56 -12.89 8.16
N VAL A 291 -1.31 -13.28 8.28
CA VAL A 291 -0.34 -13.24 7.19
C VAL A 291 0.20 -14.63 6.90
N ILE A 292 -0.02 -15.12 5.70
CA ILE A 292 0.66 -16.29 5.15
C ILE A 292 1.89 -15.79 4.39
N ILE A 293 3.06 -16.10 4.90
CA ILE A 293 4.33 -15.83 4.24
C ILE A 293 4.62 -17.01 3.32
N GLY A 294 4.56 -16.79 2.02
CA GLY A 294 4.75 -17.82 1.00
C GLY A 294 6.22 -18.16 0.72
N PRO A 295 6.46 -19.04 -0.26
CA PRO A 295 7.80 -19.60 -0.53
C PRO A 295 8.83 -18.59 -1.07
N SER A 296 8.42 -17.38 -1.46
CA SER A 296 9.37 -16.34 -1.88
C SER A 296 10.18 -15.75 -0.73
N VAL A 297 9.76 -15.96 0.53
CA VAL A 297 10.46 -15.49 1.73
C VAL A 297 11.01 -16.67 2.48
N LYS A 298 12.31 -16.79 2.60
CA LYS A 298 13.05 -17.91 3.19
C LYS A 298 13.94 -17.45 4.33
N TYR A 299 14.27 -18.35 5.24
CA TYR A 299 15.24 -18.08 6.31
C TYR A 299 16.45 -19.01 6.15
N ARG A 300 17.62 -18.43 5.97
CA ARG A 300 18.88 -19.19 5.79
C ARG A 300 20.03 -18.45 6.47
N ASN A 301 20.87 -19.21 7.15
CA ASN A 301 22.07 -18.68 7.83
C ASN A 301 21.78 -17.51 8.79
N GLY A 302 20.64 -17.57 9.51
CA GLY A 302 20.26 -16.53 10.47
C GLY A 302 19.66 -15.28 9.87
N LYS A 303 19.31 -15.28 8.56
CA LYS A 303 18.72 -14.12 7.87
C LYS A 303 17.55 -14.50 6.98
N ILE A 304 16.63 -13.56 6.84
CA ILE A 304 15.56 -13.61 5.84
C ILE A 304 16.14 -13.29 4.46
N MET A 305 15.77 -14.09 3.48
CA MET A 305 16.15 -13.95 2.08
C MET A 305 14.90 -13.94 1.20
N PHE A 306 14.96 -13.22 0.09
CA PHE A 306 13.88 -13.13 -0.87
C PHE A 306 14.23 -13.87 -2.16
N ASP A 307 13.44 -14.90 -2.48
CA ASP A 307 13.59 -15.69 -3.71
C ASP A 307 12.58 -15.22 -4.76
N ILE A 308 13.05 -14.38 -5.67
CA ILE A 308 12.23 -13.79 -6.74
C ILE A 308 11.64 -14.83 -7.69
N SER A 309 12.23 -16.04 -7.79
CA SER A 309 11.75 -17.10 -8.68
C SER A 309 10.44 -17.74 -8.21
N GLU A 310 10.16 -17.69 -6.91
CA GLU A 310 8.95 -18.22 -6.31
C GLU A 310 7.76 -17.26 -6.43
N SER A 311 8.02 -15.95 -6.48
CA SER A 311 6.93 -14.95 -6.57
C SER A 311 6.23 -14.99 -7.93
N LYS A 312 4.92 -14.81 -7.90
CA LYS A 312 4.06 -14.71 -9.09
C LYS A 312 3.69 -13.25 -9.41
N ASN A 313 4.20 -12.29 -8.65
CA ASN A 313 4.04 -10.86 -8.92
C ASN A 313 4.93 -10.41 -10.08
N LYS A 314 4.44 -10.54 -11.31
CA LYS A 314 5.16 -10.12 -12.52
C LYS A 314 5.59 -8.65 -12.48
N GLY A 315 4.84 -7.79 -11.81
CA GLY A 315 5.17 -6.38 -11.64
C GLY A 315 6.40 -6.15 -10.76
N ALA A 316 6.71 -7.08 -9.85
CA ALA A 316 7.90 -7.03 -9.00
C ALA A 316 9.10 -7.73 -9.63
N VAL A 317 8.93 -8.97 -10.12
CA VAL A 317 10.07 -9.84 -10.47
C VAL A 317 10.64 -9.63 -11.87
N GLN A 318 9.92 -8.94 -12.76
CA GLN A 318 10.43 -8.69 -14.11
C GLN A 318 11.49 -7.57 -14.12
N ASN A 319 12.51 -7.72 -14.95
CA ASN A 319 13.50 -6.67 -15.18
C ASN A 319 12.86 -5.37 -15.68
N ARG A 320 13.45 -4.26 -15.28
CA ARG A 320 13.15 -2.92 -15.81
C ARG A 320 14.32 -2.45 -16.69
N LYS A 321 14.00 -1.89 -17.85
CA LYS A 321 14.97 -1.19 -18.67
C LYS A 321 15.22 0.20 -18.10
N LEU A 322 16.45 0.50 -17.77
CA LEU A 322 16.90 1.80 -17.30
C LEU A 322 17.07 2.79 -18.46
N GLU A 323 17.25 4.07 -18.19
CA GLU A 323 17.46 5.10 -19.22
C GLU A 323 18.73 4.88 -20.03
N ASN A 324 19.79 4.35 -19.40
CA ASN A 324 21.02 3.97 -20.06
C ASN A 324 20.92 2.70 -20.94
N GLY A 325 19.71 2.08 -21.00
CA GLY A 325 19.43 0.87 -21.75
C GLY A 325 19.70 -0.44 -21.03
N GLU A 326 20.30 -0.42 -19.85
CA GLU A 326 20.59 -1.59 -19.03
C GLU A 326 19.29 -2.22 -18.48
N MET A 327 19.29 -3.55 -18.34
CA MET A 327 18.17 -4.29 -17.71
C MET A 327 18.53 -4.59 -16.25
N LYS A 328 17.76 -4.04 -15.31
CA LYS A 328 17.96 -4.25 -13.86
C LYS A 328 16.77 -4.92 -13.22
N ASN A 329 17.02 -5.84 -12.29
CA ASN A 329 16.01 -6.47 -11.47
C ASN A 329 15.97 -5.80 -10.09
N PHE A 330 14.77 -5.51 -9.61
CA PHE A 330 14.50 -4.92 -8.29
C PHE A 330 13.64 -5.84 -7.43
N GLY A 331 13.55 -7.11 -7.79
CA GLY A 331 12.61 -8.06 -7.21
C GLY A 331 12.78 -8.23 -5.71
N GLU A 332 14.01 -8.36 -5.21
CA GLU A 332 14.26 -8.52 -3.77
C GLU A 332 13.73 -7.33 -2.95
N ASP A 333 14.01 -6.10 -3.38
CA ASP A 333 13.53 -4.89 -2.71
C ASP A 333 11.99 -4.81 -2.74
N LEU A 334 11.38 -5.20 -3.87
CA LEU A 334 9.93 -5.17 -4.03
C LEU A 334 9.23 -6.26 -3.21
N LEU A 335 9.82 -7.44 -3.06
CA LEU A 335 9.30 -8.49 -2.18
C LEU A 335 9.47 -8.12 -0.70
N LYS A 336 10.56 -7.43 -0.35
CA LYS A 336 10.76 -6.87 0.99
C LYS A 336 9.67 -5.84 1.31
N ASN A 337 9.34 -4.95 0.37
CA ASN A 337 8.26 -3.98 0.51
C ASN A 337 6.89 -4.67 0.60
N GLU A 338 6.66 -5.75 -0.15
CA GLU A 338 5.46 -6.57 -0.04
C GLU A 338 5.29 -7.12 1.38
N LEU A 339 6.34 -7.71 1.94
CA LEU A 339 6.35 -8.20 3.31
C LEU A 339 6.10 -7.05 4.31
N ASN A 340 6.70 -5.88 4.10
CA ASN A 340 6.45 -4.68 4.90
C ASN A 340 4.96 -4.30 4.91
N VAL A 341 4.33 -4.25 3.73
CA VAL A 341 2.90 -3.94 3.63
C VAL A 341 2.06 -4.93 4.43
N LEU A 342 2.33 -6.22 4.34
CA LEU A 342 1.53 -7.25 5.03
C LEU A 342 1.73 -7.23 6.55
N LEU A 343 2.97 -7.18 7.04
CA LEU A 343 3.28 -7.26 8.47
C LEU A 343 2.89 -6.01 9.25
N THR A 344 2.66 -4.88 8.57
CA THR A 344 2.32 -3.61 9.22
C THR A 344 0.83 -3.24 9.12
N ARG A 345 -0.06 -4.16 8.70
CA ARG A 345 -1.50 -3.87 8.56
C ARG A 345 -2.31 -4.06 9.84
N GLY A 346 -1.86 -4.92 10.76
CA GLY A 346 -2.58 -5.19 11.99
C GLY A 346 -2.49 -4.03 12.98
N VAL A 347 -3.65 -3.56 13.47
CA VAL A 347 -3.73 -2.51 14.51
C VAL A 347 -3.55 -3.10 15.90
N ASN A 348 -4.25 -4.20 16.20
CA ASN A 348 -4.27 -4.83 17.52
C ASN A 348 -3.60 -6.21 17.54
N GLY A 349 -3.23 -6.77 16.38
CA GLY A 349 -2.51 -8.03 16.37
C GLY A 349 -2.06 -8.47 14.97
N LEU A 350 -1.04 -9.32 15.00
CA LEU A 350 -0.38 -9.90 13.83
C LEU A 350 -0.26 -11.42 14.04
N TYR A 351 -0.95 -12.19 13.21
CA TYR A 351 -0.97 -13.63 13.21
C TYR A 351 -0.25 -14.15 11.97
N ILE A 352 0.75 -15.00 12.14
CA ILE A 352 1.65 -15.41 11.05
C ILE A 352 1.65 -16.93 10.91
N TYR A 353 1.76 -17.38 9.67
CA TYR A 353 2.19 -18.70 9.25
C TYR A 353 3.18 -18.55 8.09
N ALA A 354 4.33 -19.21 8.14
CA ALA A 354 5.30 -19.22 7.06
C ALA A 354 5.38 -20.61 6.40
N VAL A 355 5.46 -20.62 5.06
CA VAL A 355 5.57 -21.85 4.26
C VAL A 355 6.98 -22.44 4.33
N ASP A 356 8.01 -21.58 4.40
CA ASP A 356 9.40 -22.01 4.59
C ASP A 356 9.60 -22.53 6.03
N GLU A 357 10.01 -23.77 6.17
CA GLU A 357 10.12 -24.44 7.47
C GLU A 357 11.13 -23.76 8.40
N GLU A 358 12.30 -23.35 7.88
CA GLU A 358 13.31 -22.66 8.69
C GLU A 358 12.81 -21.29 9.17
N LEU A 359 12.08 -20.56 8.31
CA LEU A 359 11.44 -19.29 8.68
C LEU A 359 10.36 -19.51 9.75
N GLN A 360 9.54 -20.54 9.59
CA GLN A 360 8.47 -20.89 10.52
C GLN A 360 9.03 -21.22 11.91
N GLU A 361 10.06 -22.03 11.99
CA GLU A 361 10.71 -22.39 13.27
C GLU A 361 11.40 -21.17 13.90
N ALA A 362 12.13 -20.37 13.13
CA ALA A 362 12.77 -19.15 13.64
C ALA A 362 11.76 -18.16 14.23
N LEU A 363 10.59 -18.00 13.59
CA LEU A 363 9.50 -17.16 14.10
C LEU A 363 8.90 -17.71 15.39
N LYS A 364 8.70 -19.03 15.51
CA LYS A 364 8.20 -19.68 16.73
C LYS A 364 9.18 -19.50 17.89
N GLU A 365 10.47 -19.78 17.66
CA GLU A 365 11.52 -19.62 18.69
C GLU A 365 11.63 -18.18 19.18
N ALA A 366 11.32 -17.21 18.34
CA ALA A 366 11.40 -15.79 18.68
C ALA A 366 10.32 -15.34 19.66
N ILE A 367 9.15 -16.00 19.70
CA ILE A 367 8.01 -15.59 20.54
C ILE A 367 7.80 -16.48 21.77
N LEU A 368 8.62 -17.57 21.92
CA LEU A 368 8.65 -18.42 23.12
C LEU A 368 9.40 -17.71 24.25
#